data_2a1c798a884583865975bad4f8a3583d
#
_entry.id   2a1c798a884583865975bad4f8a3583d
#
_cell.length_a   1.000
_cell.length_b   1.000
_cell.length_c   1.000
_cell.angle_alpha   90.00
_cell.angle_beta   90.00
_cell.angle_gamma   90.00
#
_symmetry.space_group_name_H-M   'P 1'
#
loop_
_entity.id
_entity.type
_entity.pdbx_description
1 polymer ?
#
loop_
_entity_poly.entity_id
_entity_poly.type
_entity_poly.pdbx_seq_one_letter_code
_entity_poly.pdbx_strand_id
1 'polypeptide(L)'
;MNILIINQPVFNRGDESAHKGLIRTLLKRFPDAIIKVMHEASLSESYRQYAVKDKRVEYFSEVEGCIKFPRFRNYDVYTNHTWLWKWHPTYRRMESIYKWADVVVCAPGGICMGGFQDWNHLYHLRLAQLFKRPLAYYGRSFGPFPTETERNRQFKKISLDMLHYFGYLSIRDHKLNCWQMS
;
A
#
# COMPACT_ATOMS: atom_id res chain seq x y z
N MET A 1 -9.88 17.29 -0.34
CA MET A 1 -8.62 16.51 -0.24
C MET A 1 -8.90 15.07 -0.67
N ASN A 2 -8.09 14.54 -1.57
CA ASN A 2 -8.23 13.19 -2.13
C ASN A 2 -7.24 12.24 -1.45
N ILE A 3 -7.75 11.20 -0.79
CA ILE A 3 -6.94 10.22 -0.06
C ILE A 3 -7.04 8.88 -0.77
N LEU A 4 -5.90 8.31 -1.13
CA LEU A 4 -5.81 6.94 -1.64
C LEU A 4 -5.28 6.01 -0.54
N ILE A 5 -6.08 5.04 -0.13
CA ILE A 5 -5.63 3.97 0.77
C ILE A 5 -5.19 2.78 -0.09
N ILE A 6 -3.97 2.32 0.13
CA ILE A 6 -3.36 1.19 -0.59
C ILE A 6 -3.01 0.04 0.36
N ASN A 7 -2.73 -1.11 -0.19
CA ASN A 7 -2.31 -2.30 0.56
C ASN A 7 -3.30 -2.70 1.66
N GLN A 8 -4.60 -2.56 1.37
CA GLN A 8 -5.64 -2.90 2.34
C GLN A 8 -5.81 -4.41 2.40
N PRO A 9 -5.45 -5.06 3.53
CA PRO A 9 -5.73 -6.47 3.72
C PRO A 9 -7.23 -6.71 3.96
N VAL A 10 -7.70 -7.88 3.52
CA VAL A 10 -9.13 -8.25 3.54
C VAL A 10 -9.36 -9.60 4.22
N PHE A 11 -8.38 -10.11 4.96
CA PHE A 11 -8.34 -11.52 5.33
C PHE A 11 -8.91 -11.85 6.70
N ASN A 12 -9.00 -10.89 7.61
CA ASN A 12 -9.46 -11.15 8.96
C ASN A 12 -10.18 -9.95 9.61
N ARG A 13 -10.89 -10.22 10.72
CA ARG A 13 -11.65 -9.19 11.44
C ARG A 13 -10.80 -8.11 12.10
N GLY A 14 -9.55 -8.42 12.41
CA GLY A 14 -8.61 -7.44 12.95
C GLY A 14 -8.25 -6.39 11.91
N ASP A 15 -7.97 -6.82 10.69
CA ASP A 15 -7.71 -5.93 9.57
C ASP A 15 -8.94 -5.06 9.24
N GLU A 16 -10.13 -5.65 9.30
CA GLU A 16 -11.40 -4.94 9.12
C GLU A 16 -11.58 -3.84 10.16
N SER A 17 -11.36 -4.16 11.43
CA SER A 17 -11.51 -3.21 12.53
C SER A 17 -10.54 -2.04 12.42
N ALA A 18 -9.27 -2.35 12.11
CA ALA A 18 -8.24 -1.35 11.91
C ALA A 18 -8.55 -0.44 10.71
N HIS A 19 -9.04 -1.02 9.61
CA HIS A 19 -9.48 -0.30 8.42
C HIS A 19 -10.63 0.67 8.73
N LYS A 20 -11.68 0.18 9.38
CA LYS A 20 -12.83 1.02 9.77
C LYS A 20 -12.41 2.15 10.71
N GLY A 21 -11.50 1.87 11.64
CA GLY A 21 -10.91 2.87 12.52
C GLY A 21 -10.16 3.95 11.76
N LEU A 22 -9.31 3.56 10.82
CA LEU A 22 -8.58 4.48 9.97
C LEU A 22 -9.53 5.40 9.18
N ILE A 23 -10.47 4.82 8.43
CA ILE A 23 -11.39 5.61 7.59
C ILE A 23 -12.22 6.58 8.45
N ARG A 24 -12.79 6.13 9.55
CA ARG A 24 -13.58 7.00 10.44
C ARG A 24 -12.74 8.15 10.99
N THR A 25 -11.48 7.88 11.35
CA THR A 25 -10.56 8.91 11.85
C THR A 25 -10.24 9.92 10.74
N LEU A 26 -9.96 9.46 9.53
CA LEU A 26 -9.70 10.35 8.40
C LEU A 26 -10.92 11.23 8.06
N LEU A 27 -12.11 10.65 8.00
CA LEU A 27 -13.35 11.39 7.72
C LEU A 27 -13.70 12.40 8.82
N LYS A 28 -13.38 12.08 10.08
CA LYS A 28 -13.56 13.02 11.20
C LYS A 28 -12.56 14.17 11.14
N ARG A 29 -11.30 13.88 10.82
CA ARG A 29 -10.24 14.88 10.78
C ARG A 29 -10.30 15.76 9.53
N PHE A 30 -10.78 15.21 8.42
CA PHE A 30 -10.89 15.85 7.12
C PHE A 30 -12.31 15.66 6.56
N PRO A 31 -13.29 16.48 7.01
CA PRO A 31 -14.71 16.28 6.67
C PRO A 31 -15.01 16.32 5.17
N ASP A 32 -14.22 17.08 4.40
CA ASP A 32 -14.38 17.24 2.94
C ASP A 32 -13.48 16.28 2.14
N ALA A 33 -12.86 15.29 2.79
CA ALA A 33 -12.02 14.34 2.08
C ALA A 33 -12.87 13.33 1.29
N ILE A 34 -12.38 12.99 0.12
CA ILE A 34 -12.84 11.85 -0.68
C ILE A 34 -11.78 10.75 -0.54
N ILE A 35 -12.21 9.56 -0.17
CA ILE A 35 -11.32 8.43 0.09
C ILE A 35 -11.56 7.34 -0.94
N LYS A 36 -10.50 6.91 -1.61
CA LYS A 36 -10.49 5.70 -2.44
C LYS A 36 -9.68 4.62 -1.75
N VAL A 37 -10.27 3.43 -1.64
CA VAL A 37 -9.63 2.27 -1.03
C VAL A 37 -9.35 1.23 -2.10
N MET A 38 -8.08 0.97 -2.35
CA MET A 38 -7.64 -0.01 -3.33
C MET A 38 -7.29 -1.34 -2.65
N HIS A 39 -7.93 -2.39 -3.12
CA HIS A 39 -7.70 -3.77 -2.68
C HIS A 39 -6.81 -4.51 -3.66
N GLU A 40 -5.91 -5.34 -3.13
CA GLU A 40 -5.02 -6.20 -3.91
C GLU A 40 -5.76 -7.39 -4.56
N ALA A 41 -6.88 -7.79 -3.98
CA ALA A 41 -7.71 -8.89 -4.47
C ALA A 41 -9.09 -8.41 -4.94
N SER A 42 -9.81 -9.27 -5.64
CA SER A 42 -11.21 -9.01 -5.98
C SER A 42 -12.03 -8.79 -4.72
N LEU A 43 -12.92 -7.80 -4.78
CA LEU A 43 -13.85 -7.52 -3.70
C LEU A 43 -14.89 -8.63 -3.60
N SER A 44 -14.77 -9.47 -2.56
CA SER A 44 -15.79 -10.47 -2.27
C SER A 44 -17.07 -9.82 -1.74
N GLU A 45 -18.20 -10.53 -1.86
CA GLU A 45 -19.47 -10.08 -1.30
C GLU A 45 -19.39 -9.87 0.21
N SER A 46 -18.70 -10.76 0.93
CA SER A 46 -18.47 -10.63 2.36
C SER A 46 -17.69 -9.35 2.70
N TYR A 47 -16.72 -8.99 1.89
CA TYR A 47 -15.98 -7.74 2.11
C TYR A 47 -16.85 -6.50 1.88
N ARG A 48 -17.70 -6.51 0.86
CA ARG A 48 -18.64 -5.40 0.60
C ARG A 48 -19.58 -5.14 1.79
N GLN A 49 -19.93 -6.20 2.54
CA GLN A 49 -20.73 -6.06 3.78
C GLN A 49 -19.96 -5.35 4.90
N TYR A 50 -18.65 -5.47 4.95
CA TYR A 50 -17.79 -4.86 5.96
C TYR A 50 -17.30 -3.46 5.62
N ALA A 51 -17.46 -3.02 4.40
CA ALA A 51 -17.04 -1.72 3.93
C ALA A 51 -17.72 -0.58 4.73
N VAL A 52 -17.02 0.52 4.94
CA VAL A 52 -17.61 1.72 5.52
C VAL A 52 -18.58 2.32 4.52
N LYS A 53 -19.85 2.41 4.89
CA LYS A 53 -20.90 2.99 4.04
C LYS A 53 -20.94 4.50 4.25
N ASP A 54 -20.16 5.22 3.47
CA ASP A 54 -20.15 6.68 3.42
C ASP A 54 -19.98 7.10 1.94
N LYS A 55 -20.74 8.09 1.50
CA LYS A 55 -20.72 8.59 0.11
C LYS A 55 -19.36 9.13 -0.34
N ARG A 56 -18.48 9.43 0.60
CA ARG A 56 -17.12 9.92 0.36
C ARG A 56 -16.10 8.80 0.25
N VAL A 57 -16.50 7.53 0.41
CA VAL A 57 -15.60 6.37 0.41
C VAL A 57 -15.96 5.45 -0.75
N GLU A 58 -15.03 5.31 -1.67
CA GLU A 58 -15.12 4.41 -2.83
C GLU A 58 -14.16 3.23 -2.64
N TYR A 59 -14.66 2.03 -2.85
CA TYR A 59 -13.88 0.81 -2.81
C TYR A 59 -13.73 0.22 -4.20
N PHE A 60 -12.51 -0.14 -4.57
CA PHE A 60 -12.25 -0.79 -5.84
C PHE A 60 -11.12 -1.80 -5.72
N SER A 61 -11.09 -2.76 -6.65
CA SER A 61 -10.01 -3.72 -6.74
C SER A 61 -9.00 -3.29 -7.79
N GLU A 62 -7.72 -3.50 -7.52
CA GLU A 62 -6.68 -3.28 -8.52
C GLU A 62 -6.83 -4.22 -9.73
N VAL A 63 -7.43 -5.40 -9.50
CA VAL A 63 -7.60 -6.44 -10.54
C VAL A 63 -8.92 -6.33 -11.32
N GLU A 64 -9.91 -5.60 -10.82
CA GLU A 64 -11.18 -5.42 -11.54
C GLU A 64 -11.00 -4.58 -12.80
N GLY A 65 -11.42 -5.14 -13.93
CA GLY A 65 -11.29 -4.51 -15.25
C GLY A 65 -9.83 -4.38 -15.73
N CYS A 66 -8.91 -5.05 -15.10
CA CYS A 66 -7.53 -5.10 -15.53
C CYS A 66 -7.21 -6.38 -16.29
N ILE A 67 -6.46 -6.25 -17.37
CA ILE A 67 -5.70 -7.33 -17.95
C ILE A 67 -4.75 -7.85 -16.86
N LYS A 68 -4.53 -9.17 -16.78
CA LYS A 68 -3.60 -9.77 -15.82
C LYS A 68 -2.34 -8.94 -15.66
N PHE A 69 -1.94 -8.69 -14.42
CA PHE A 69 -0.71 -7.97 -14.15
C PHE A 69 0.46 -8.63 -14.87
N PRO A 70 1.26 -7.88 -15.62
CA PRO A 70 2.42 -8.44 -16.30
C PRO A 70 3.44 -8.96 -15.29
N ARG A 71 4.07 -10.09 -15.61
CA ARG A 71 5.08 -10.72 -14.75
C ARG A 71 6.27 -9.79 -14.46
N PHE A 72 6.57 -8.87 -15.36
CA PHE A 72 7.66 -7.92 -15.20
C PHE A 72 7.39 -6.82 -14.14
N ARG A 73 6.15 -6.70 -13.61
CA ARG A 73 5.86 -5.81 -12.48
C ARG A 73 6.81 -6.04 -11.29
N ASN A 74 6.99 -7.31 -10.92
CA ASN A 74 7.89 -7.66 -9.83
C ASN A 74 9.36 -7.37 -10.20
N TYR A 75 9.71 -7.54 -11.48
CA TYR A 75 11.03 -7.19 -11.98
C TYR A 75 11.29 -5.68 -11.86
N ASP A 76 10.32 -4.84 -12.19
CA ASP A 76 10.44 -3.39 -12.05
C ASP A 76 10.72 -2.97 -10.60
N VAL A 77 10.05 -3.59 -9.63
CA VAL A 77 10.33 -3.34 -8.20
C VAL A 77 11.71 -3.84 -7.83
N TYR A 78 12.06 -5.05 -8.26
CA TYR A 78 13.35 -5.69 -7.96
C TYR A 78 14.54 -4.89 -8.50
N THR A 79 14.44 -4.36 -9.72
CA THR A 79 15.52 -3.62 -10.39
C THR A 79 15.44 -2.11 -10.22
N ASN A 80 14.37 -1.62 -9.63
CA ASN A 80 14.06 -0.19 -9.55
C ASN A 80 13.87 0.50 -10.92
N HIS A 81 13.54 -0.27 -11.95
CA HIS A 81 13.26 0.20 -13.29
C HIS A 81 11.77 0.08 -13.61
N THR A 82 11.21 1.04 -14.32
CA THR A 82 9.77 1.09 -14.61
C THR A 82 9.44 1.25 -16.08
N TRP A 83 10.44 1.18 -16.94
CA TRP A 83 10.27 1.49 -18.36
C TRP A 83 9.35 0.49 -19.09
N LEU A 84 9.41 -0.81 -18.77
CA LEU A 84 8.53 -1.83 -19.35
C LEU A 84 7.07 -1.62 -18.92
N TRP A 85 6.87 -1.33 -17.65
CA TRP A 85 5.55 -1.14 -17.07
C TRP A 85 4.82 0.07 -17.66
N LYS A 86 5.51 1.15 -18.00
CA LYS A 86 4.92 2.38 -18.56
C LYS A 86 4.07 2.17 -19.81
N TRP A 87 4.35 1.12 -20.57
CA TRP A 87 3.63 0.81 -21.80
C TRP A 87 2.37 -0.04 -21.56
N HIS A 88 2.17 -0.56 -20.36
CA HIS A 88 1.05 -1.44 -20.06
C HIS A 88 -0.21 -0.64 -19.67
N PRO A 89 -1.42 -1.03 -20.16
CA PRO A 89 -2.67 -0.34 -19.84
C PRO A 89 -2.94 -0.25 -18.33
N THR A 90 -2.61 -1.29 -17.58
CA THR A 90 -2.76 -1.31 -16.13
C THR A 90 -1.89 -0.25 -15.44
N TYR A 91 -0.70 0.02 -15.95
CA TYR A 91 0.14 1.11 -15.44
C TYR A 91 -0.55 2.47 -15.62
N ARG A 92 -1.12 2.74 -16.78
CA ARG A 92 -1.83 4.01 -17.04
C ARG A 92 -3.01 4.20 -16.10
N ARG A 93 -3.74 3.10 -15.81
CA ARG A 93 -4.82 3.13 -14.83
C ARG A 93 -4.28 3.45 -13.43
N MET A 94 -3.20 2.79 -12.99
CA MET A 94 -2.56 3.08 -11.70
C MET A 94 -2.06 4.53 -11.66
N GLU A 95 -1.40 4.99 -12.71
CA GLU A 95 -0.97 6.38 -12.82
C GLU A 95 -2.12 7.36 -12.60
N SER A 96 -3.27 7.15 -13.24
CA SER A 96 -4.46 7.99 -13.08
C SER A 96 -4.94 8.01 -11.62
N ILE A 97 -4.99 6.83 -10.98
CA ILE A 97 -5.44 6.68 -9.59
C ILE A 97 -4.49 7.40 -8.62
N TYR A 98 -3.18 7.16 -8.76
CA TYR A 98 -2.21 7.81 -7.88
C TYR A 98 -2.13 9.32 -8.10
N LYS A 99 -2.21 9.78 -9.35
CA LYS A 99 -2.21 11.23 -9.66
C LYS A 99 -3.47 11.94 -9.15
N TRP A 100 -4.59 11.24 -9.03
CA TRP A 100 -5.80 11.77 -8.41
C TRP A 100 -5.62 12.06 -6.91
N ALA A 101 -4.79 11.29 -6.22
CA ALA A 101 -4.60 11.41 -4.77
C ALA A 101 -3.72 12.62 -4.40
N ASP A 102 -4.11 13.37 -3.40
CA ASP A 102 -3.26 14.37 -2.74
C ASP A 102 -2.30 13.70 -1.76
N VAL A 103 -2.74 12.62 -1.13
CA VAL A 103 -1.94 11.79 -0.19
C VAL A 103 -2.29 10.32 -0.37
N VAL A 104 -1.27 9.47 -0.25
CA VAL A 104 -1.40 8.01 -0.24
C VAL A 104 -1.18 7.51 1.17
N VAL A 105 -2.06 6.65 1.66
CA VAL A 105 -1.96 6.03 2.98
C VAL A 105 -1.84 4.52 2.83
N CYS A 106 -0.76 3.94 3.30
CA CYS A 106 -0.64 2.50 3.42
C CYS A 106 -1.49 2.03 4.60
N ALA A 107 -2.45 1.16 4.34
CA ALA A 107 -3.41 0.69 5.33
C ALA A 107 -2.75 -0.05 6.51
N PRO A 108 -3.33 0.02 7.71
CA PRO A 108 -2.88 -0.81 8.83
C PRO A 108 -3.13 -2.29 8.55
N GLY A 109 -2.34 -3.16 9.16
CA GLY A 109 -2.51 -4.61 9.03
C GLY A 109 -1.32 -5.43 9.51
N GLY A 110 -1.51 -6.76 9.55
CA GLY A 110 -0.49 -7.70 10.01
C GLY A 110 0.53 -8.10 8.94
N ILE A 111 0.20 -7.95 7.66
CA ILE A 111 1.16 -8.21 6.57
C ILE A 111 2.15 -7.07 6.54
N CYS A 112 3.41 -7.39 6.79
CA CYS A 112 4.47 -6.40 6.90
C CYS A 112 5.46 -6.51 5.75
N MET A 113 6.14 -5.42 5.46
CA MET A 113 7.36 -5.48 4.68
C MET A 113 8.37 -6.36 5.44
N GLY A 114 8.95 -7.33 4.76
CA GLY A 114 9.97 -8.17 5.31
C GLY A 114 9.53 -9.59 5.63
N GLY A 115 8.66 -9.80 6.59
CA GLY A 115 8.30 -11.14 7.06
C GLY A 115 7.75 -12.05 5.97
N PHE A 116 6.92 -11.54 5.10
CA PHE A 116 6.28 -12.27 3.99
C PHE A 116 6.85 -11.92 2.62
N GLN A 117 7.80 -11.01 2.51
CA GLN A 117 8.36 -10.53 1.23
C GLN A 117 7.28 -10.23 0.18
N ASP A 118 6.28 -9.49 0.58
CA ASP A 118 5.19 -9.11 -0.32
C ASP A 118 5.65 -8.03 -1.31
N TRP A 119 6.08 -8.48 -2.48
CA TRP A 119 6.51 -7.62 -3.57
C TRP A 119 5.37 -6.75 -4.12
N ASN A 120 4.13 -7.21 -4.01
CA ASN A 120 2.97 -6.42 -4.42
C ASN A 120 2.80 -5.21 -3.51
N HIS A 121 2.91 -5.45 -2.19
CA HIS A 121 2.89 -4.39 -1.20
C HIS A 121 3.98 -3.33 -1.48
N LEU A 122 5.20 -3.78 -1.71
CA LEU A 122 6.33 -2.92 -2.02
C LEU A 122 6.13 -2.16 -3.34
N TYR A 123 5.52 -2.81 -4.34
CA TYR A 123 5.19 -2.22 -5.62
C TYR A 123 4.26 -1.02 -5.48
N HIS A 124 3.20 -1.12 -4.67
CA HIS A 124 2.27 -0.02 -4.45
C HIS A 124 2.90 1.16 -3.74
N LEU A 125 3.79 0.92 -2.77
CA LEU A 125 4.60 1.99 -2.16
C LEU A 125 5.49 2.66 -3.20
N ARG A 126 6.11 1.85 -4.07
CA ARG A 126 6.96 2.36 -5.16
C ARG A 126 6.19 3.24 -6.15
N LEU A 127 4.93 2.89 -6.49
CA LEU A 127 4.09 3.74 -7.34
C LEU A 127 3.83 5.12 -6.70
N ALA A 128 3.58 5.18 -5.39
CA ALA A 128 3.42 6.45 -4.70
C ALA A 128 4.68 7.33 -4.86
N GLN A 129 5.86 6.74 -4.72
CA GLN A 129 7.14 7.42 -4.93
C GLN A 129 7.31 7.89 -6.38
N LEU A 130 7.04 7.02 -7.38
CA LEU A 130 7.16 7.34 -8.81
C LEU A 130 6.27 8.51 -9.22
N PHE A 131 5.05 8.56 -8.68
CA PHE A 131 4.10 9.64 -8.95
C PHE A 131 4.24 10.82 -8.00
N LYS A 132 5.31 10.83 -7.17
CA LYS A 132 5.64 11.92 -6.23
C LYS A 132 4.47 12.27 -5.32
N ARG A 133 3.76 11.26 -4.80
CA ARG A 133 2.66 11.46 -3.85
C ARG A 133 3.17 11.36 -2.42
N PRO A 134 2.80 12.29 -1.55
CA PRO A 134 3.05 12.13 -0.11
C PRO A 134 2.54 10.78 0.36
N LEU A 135 3.34 10.03 1.10
CA LEU A 135 3.04 8.69 1.53
C LEU A 135 3.10 8.59 3.06
N ALA A 136 2.00 8.12 3.64
CA ALA A 136 1.89 7.80 5.06
C ALA A 136 1.84 6.28 5.26
N TYR A 137 2.66 5.77 6.16
CA TYR A 137 2.65 4.37 6.61
C TYR A 137 2.08 4.33 8.02
N TYR A 138 0.87 3.77 8.17
CA TYR A 138 0.12 3.91 9.40
C TYR A 138 -0.16 2.58 10.10
N GLY A 139 0.33 2.43 11.33
CA GLY A 139 -0.02 1.34 12.23
C GLY A 139 0.25 -0.07 11.70
N ARG A 140 1.28 -0.27 10.89
CA ARG A 140 1.62 -1.54 10.26
C ARG A 140 2.94 -2.07 10.80
N SER A 141 3.08 -3.40 10.82
CA SER A 141 4.35 -4.05 11.18
C SER A 141 5.41 -3.82 10.09
N PHE A 142 6.68 -3.81 10.50
CA PHE A 142 7.81 -3.59 9.62
C PHE A 142 8.99 -4.49 10.03
N GLY A 143 9.41 -5.39 9.14
CA GLY A 143 10.40 -6.43 9.46
C GLY A 143 9.81 -7.61 10.28
N PRO A 144 10.64 -8.55 10.74
CA PRO A 144 12.05 -8.68 10.43
C PRO A 144 12.32 -8.98 8.95
N PHE A 145 13.53 -8.63 8.48
CA PHE A 145 13.93 -8.89 7.10
C PHE A 145 14.88 -10.10 7.05
N PRO A 146 14.48 -11.24 6.48
CA PRO A 146 15.39 -12.32 6.20
C PRO A 146 16.48 -11.87 5.21
N THR A 147 17.68 -12.45 5.30
CA THR A 147 18.85 -12.05 4.49
C THR A 147 19.58 -13.23 3.86
N GLU A 148 19.02 -14.42 3.96
CA GLU A 148 19.67 -15.69 3.56
C GLU A 148 19.88 -15.77 2.04
N THR A 149 18.96 -15.21 1.27
CA THR A 149 19.04 -15.23 -0.20
C THR A 149 19.30 -13.84 -0.76
N GLU A 150 19.81 -13.76 -2.00
CA GLU A 150 19.98 -12.49 -2.69
C GLU A 150 18.64 -11.75 -2.87
N ARG A 151 17.58 -12.47 -3.15
CA ARG A 151 16.23 -11.91 -3.24
C ARG A 151 15.78 -11.29 -1.92
N ASN A 152 16.10 -11.93 -0.79
CA ASN A 152 15.80 -11.42 0.54
C ASN A 152 16.58 -10.13 0.81
N ARG A 153 17.85 -10.10 0.51
CA ARG A 153 18.71 -8.91 0.67
C ARG A 153 18.21 -7.75 -0.19
N GLN A 154 17.83 -8.04 -1.42
CA GLN A 154 17.28 -7.02 -2.33
C GLN A 154 15.94 -6.48 -1.83
N PHE A 155 15.05 -7.36 -1.34
CA PHE A 155 13.78 -6.94 -0.74
C PHE A 155 14.00 -6.02 0.46
N LYS A 156 14.91 -6.40 1.37
CA LYS A 156 15.31 -5.58 2.51
C LYS A 156 15.82 -4.21 2.06
N LYS A 157 16.77 -4.19 1.12
CA LYS A 157 17.35 -2.94 0.59
C LYS A 157 16.26 -1.99 0.08
N ILE A 158 15.39 -2.47 -0.82
CA ILE A 158 14.32 -1.64 -1.40
C ILE A 158 13.34 -1.18 -0.32
N SER A 159 13.01 -2.05 0.64
CA SER A 159 12.12 -1.70 1.75
C SER A 159 12.71 -0.59 2.63
N LEU A 160 14.00 -0.66 2.93
CA LEU A 160 14.70 0.39 3.70
C LEU A 160 14.80 1.69 2.90
N ASP A 161 15.09 1.63 1.61
CA ASP A 161 15.10 2.80 0.73
C ASP A 161 13.73 3.50 0.70
N MET A 162 12.64 2.72 0.74
CA MET A 162 11.29 3.26 0.81
C MET A 162 11.00 4.01 2.12
N LEU A 163 11.65 3.66 3.24
CA LEU A 163 11.46 4.36 4.52
C LEU A 163 11.83 5.84 4.43
N HIS A 164 12.84 6.18 3.65
CA HIS A 164 13.27 7.57 3.46
C HIS A 164 12.26 8.41 2.65
N TYR A 165 11.34 7.75 1.99
CA TYR A 165 10.30 8.42 1.21
C TYR A 165 9.05 8.76 2.04
N PHE A 166 8.80 8.08 3.14
CA PHE A 166 7.60 8.31 3.94
C PHE A 166 7.60 9.71 4.56
N GLY A 167 6.55 10.47 4.30
CA GLY A 167 6.30 11.73 5.01
C GLY A 167 5.78 11.51 6.43
N TYR A 168 5.17 10.35 6.69
CA TYR A 168 4.70 9.92 8.00
C TYR A 168 4.86 8.41 8.17
N LEU A 169 5.48 8.00 9.27
CA LEU A 169 5.72 6.60 9.60
C LEU A 169 5.25 6.30 11.02
N SER A 170 4.25 5.43 11.15
CA SER A 170 3.80 4.87 12.43
C SER A 170 3.88 3.35 12.36
N ILE A 171 4.71 2.76 13.20
CA ILE A 171 4.93 1.32 13.27
C ILE A 171 4.20 0.78 14.51
N ARG A 172 3.50 -0.36 14.36
CA ARG A 172 2.73 -0.98 15.42
C ARG A 172 3.59 -1.67 16.47
N ASP A 173 4.70 -2.28 16.06
CA ASP A 173 5.49 -3.18 16.90
C ASP A 173 6.65 -2.45 17.58
N HIS A 174 6.61 -2.37 18.92
CA HIS A 174 7.64 -1.71 19.75
C HIS A 174 9.05 -2.33 19.63
N LYS A 175 9.16 -3.61 19.29
CA LYS A 175 10.46 -4.29 19.13
C LYS A 175 11.29 -3.77 17.96
N LEU A 176 10.69 -3.01 17.06
CA LEU A 176 11.38 -2.45 15.89
C LEU A 176 11.93 -1.04 16.13
N ASN A 177 11.64 -0.43 17.28
CA ASN A 177 12.23 0.87 17.66
C ASN A 177 13.75 0.81 17.95
N CYS A 178 14.34 -0.41 17.92
CA CYS A 178 15.77 -0.61 18.13
C CYS A 178 16.61 -0.55 16.85
N TRP A 179 16.00 -0.24 15.70
CA TRP A 179 16.77 0.06 14.49
C TRP A 179 17.20 1.53 14.55
N GLN A 180 18.23 1.80 15.36
CA GLN A 180 18.98 3.02 15.21
C GLN A 180 19.46 3.13 13.77
N MET A 181 19.09 4.25 13.16
CA MET A 181 19.68 4.70 11.91
C MET A 181 21.16 4.98 12.21
N SER A 182 22.00 4.01 12.01
CA SER A 182 23.45 4.19 11.96
C SER A 182 23.89 4.07 10.52
#